data_2795853fbee335325c560cc3f070de5b
#
_entry.id   2795853fbee335325c560cc3f070de5b
#
_cell.length_a   1.000
_cell.length_b   1.000
_cell.length_c   1.000
_cell.angle_alpha   90.00
_cell.angle_beta   90.00
_cell.angle_gamma   90.00
#
_symmetry.space_group_name_H-M   'P 1'
#
loop_
_entity.id
_entity.type
_entity.pdbx_description
1 polymer ?
#
loop_
_entity_poly.entity_id
_entity_poly.type
_entity_poly.pdbx_seq_one_letter_code
_entity_poly.pdbx_strand_id
1 'polypeptide(L)'
;MKHRAYRLFKKPFFGRFVRPWRWPENVEQSQWRRLSVASASGATLSALLAPAHAAQAKGAVLMAHPMGVAAKGFWMKYGHAELLRQAGYHVMLFDLNGFGESTSSTMDFPLDVLAAGLALQGQYPDLPVAVLGASMGAAMSLCAMAQPAHPFKAAVLESAFPTLLHFWSRYPIPKLGIQLSKILYPAGERRLRPTHAAQRLMGRPELLLIYGEADQFTPVKDGKLLWLALQGKTPAEFWQVPGAEHTHAYAAQPQDYALRVIGFLDRHLLAERLAS
;
A
#
# COMPACT_ATOMS: atom_id res chain seq x y z
N MET A 1 -26.32 2.86 11.55
CA MET A 1 -26.48 1.40 11.80
C MET A 1 -25.47 0.55 11.01
N LYS A 2 -25.26 0.76 9.70
CA LYS A 2 -24.32 -0.05 8.86
C LYS A 2 -22.88 -0.11 9.39
N HIS A 3 -22.30 1.00 9.88
CA HIS A 3 -20.94 1.04 10.43
C HIS A 3 -20.75 0.19 11.71
N ARG A 4 -21.78 0.06 12.57
CA ARG A 4 -21.68 -0.77 13.78
C ARG A 4 -21.68 -2.27 13.43
N ALA A 5 -22.48 -2.69 12.46
CA ALA A 5 -22.50 -4.07 11.98
C ALA A 5 -21.13 -4.45 11.34
N TYR A 6 -20.55 -3.58 10.51
CA TYR A 6 -19.23 -3.80 9.93
C TYR A 6 -18.12 -3.93 10.98
N ARG A 7 -18.12 -3.14 12.05
CA ARG A 7 -17.17 -3.28 13.16
C ARG A 7 -17.25 -4.66 13.81
N LEU A 8 -18.46 -5.18 13.99
CA LEU A 8 -18.68 -6.51 14.60
C LEU A 8 -18.11 -7.61 13.71
N PHE A 9 -18.36 -7.56 12.40
CA PHE A 9 -17.83 -8.51 11.44
C PHE A 9 -16.31 -8.40 11.24
N LYS A 10 -15.75 -7.20 11.33
CA LYS A 10 -14.32 -6.95 11.15
C LYS A 10 -13.48 -7.45 12.34
N LYS A 11 -14.03 -7.38 13.55
CA LYS A 11 -13.32 -7.70 14.80
C LYS A 11 -12.72 -9.10 14.85
N PRO A 12 -13.39 -10.19 14.44
CA PRO A 12 -12.80 -11.53 14.41
C PRO A 12 -11.58 -11.66 13.50
N PHE A 13 -11.53 -10.91 12.40
CA PHE A 13 -10.46 -11.00 11.40
C PHE A 13 -9.31 -10.04 11.67
N PHE A 14 -9.62 -8.81 12.11
CA PHE A 14 -8.66 -7.71 12.20
C PHE A 14 -8.52 -7.14 13.61
N GLY A 15 -9.37 -7.50 14.56
CA GLY A 15 -9.37 -6.91 15.91
C GLY A 15 -8.06 -7.05 16.67
N ARG A 16 -7.28 -8.09 16.37
CA ARG A 16 -5.93 -8.31 16.94
C ARG A 16 -4.89 -7.30 16.49
N PHE A 17 -5.14 -6.57 15.40
CA PHE A 17 -4.22 -5.58 14.83
C PHE A 17 -4.48 -4.16 15.33
N VAL A 18 -5.58 -3.92 16.04
CA VAL A 18 -5.89 -2.65 16.70
C VAL A 18 -5.05 -2.58 17.98
N ARG A 19 -3.80 -2.19 17.84
CA ARG A 19 -2.85 -2.03 18.96
C ARG A 19 -2.03 -0.77 18.74
N PRO A 20 -1.71 -0.03 19.82
CA PRO A 20 -0.72 1.03 19.71
C PRO A 20 0.58 0.43 19.16
N TRP A 21 1.08 1.03 18.11
CA TRP A 21 2.39 0.65 17.58
C TRP A 21 3.49 1.23 18.46
N ARG A 22 4.68 0.67 18.39
CA ARG A 22 5.84 1.17 19.14
C ARG A 22 6.86 1.75 18.18
N TRP A 23 7.41 2.89 18.55
CA TRP A 23 8.53 3.48 17.83
C TRP A 23 9.70 2.49 17.84
N PRO A 24 10.33 2.21 16.68
CA PRO A 24 11.60 1.50 16.67
C PRO A 24 12.66 2.30 17.42
N GLU A 25 13.54 1.59 18.15
CA GLU A 25 14.54 2.23 19.03
C GLU A 25 15.50 3.15 18.28
N ASN A 26 15.78 2.86 17.00
CA ASN A 26 16.73 3.60 16.18
C ASN A 26 16.09 4.72 15.33
N VAL A 27 14.83 5.10 15.60
CA VAL A 27 14.11 6.13 14.85
C VAL A 27 13.91 7.36 15.72
N GLU A 28 14.47 8.48 15.29
CA GLU A 28 14.29 9.76 15.95
C GLU A 28 12.89 10.32 15.70
N GLN A 29 12.08 10.38 16.76
CA GLN A 29 10.66 10.76 16.66
C GLN A 29 10.46 12.22 16.25
N SER A 30 11.38 13.11 16.59
CA SER A 30 11.33 14.55 16.27
C SER A 30 11.31 14.84 14.77
N GLN A 31 11.82 13.91 13.94
CA GLN A 31 11.81 14.03 12.48
C GLN A 31 10.45 13.71 11.84
N TRP A 32 9.49 13.25 12.63
CA TRP A 32 8.19 12.77 12.15
C TRP A 32 7.04 13.63 12.66
N ARG A 33 6.36 14.30 11.75
CA ARG A 33 5.15 15.06 12.08
C ARG A 33 3.92 14.14 12.05
N ARG A 34 3.14 14.15 13.13
CA ARG A 34 1.87 13.42 13.20
C ARG A 34 0.79 14.14 12.42
N LEU A 35 0.00 13.38 11.69
CA LEU A 35 -1.17 13.85 10.94
C LEU A 35 -2.38 12.97 11.25
N SER A 36 -3.56 13.59 11.13
CA SER A 36 -4.85 12.93 11.21
C SER A 36 -5.58 13.15 9.89
N VAL A 37 -5.96 12.08 9.20
CA VAL A 37 -6.57 12.13 7.87
C VAL A 37 -7.96 11.53 7.92
N ALA A 38 -8.98 12.30 7.55
CA ALA A 38 -10.34 11.80 7.42
C ALA A 38 -10.47 10.96 6.14
N SER A 39 -11.01 9.75 6.25
CA SER A 39 -11.25 8.85 5.13
C SER A 39 -12.74 8.70 4.84
N ALA A 40 -13.08 8.62 3.56
CA ALA A 40 -14.45 8.29 3.11
C ALA A 40 -14.88 6.86 3.53
N SER A 41 -13.97 6.02 4.01
CA SER A 41 -14.30 4.76 4.70
C SER A 41 -15.05 5.00 6.02
N GLY A 42 -15.11 6.25 6.51
CA GLY A 42 -15.66 6.64 7.80
C GLY A 42 -14.65 6.53 8.95
N ALA A 43 -13.37 6.34 8.65
CA ALA A 43 -12.30 6.29 9.63
C ALA A 43 -11.53 7.62 9.70
N THR A 44 -10.90 7.84 10.84
CA THR A 44 -9.82 8.81 11.02
C THR A 44 -8.50 8.04 11.03
N LEU A 45 -7.64 8.33 10.06
CA LEU A 45 -6.36 7.64 9.88
C LEU A 45 -5.26 8.37 10.62
N SER A 46 -4.43 7.63 11.37
CA SER A 46 -3.22 8.13 11.97
C SER A 46 -2.07 8.02 10.96
N ALA A 47 -1.41 9.12 10.68
CA ALA A 47 -0.28 9.17 9.76
C ALA A 47 0.94 9.87 10.36
N LEU A 48 2.10 9.58 9.78
CA LEU A 48 3.40 10.17 10.08
C LEU A 48 4.03 10.66 8.79
N LEU A 49 4.47 11.90 8.79
CA LEU A 49 5.11 12.55 7.65
C LEU A 49 6.54 12.94 8.02
N ALA A 50 7.50 12.57 7.17
CA ALA A 50 8.88 13.00 7.31
C ALA A 50 9.42 13.57 5.99
N PRO A 51 10.25 14.65 6.05
CA PRO A 51 10.90 15.20 4.88
C PRO A 51 11.99 14.28 4.34
N ALA A 52 12.32 14.47 3.06
CA ALA A 52 13.55 13.97 2.47
C ALA A 52 14.76 14.57 3.18
N HIS A 53 15.90 13.86 3.16
CA HIS A 53 17.16 14.44 3.64
C HIS A 53 17.78 15.44 2.63
N ALA A 54 17.39 15.35 1.36
CA ALA A 54 17.82 16.29 0.34
C ALA A 54 17.15 17.66 0.50
N ALA A 55 17.87 18.74 0.20
CA ALA A 55 17.36 20.11 0.23
C ALA A 55 16.20 20.33 -0.77
N GLN A 56 16.26 19.66 -1.93
CA GLN A 56 15.17 19.61 -2.90
C GLN A 56 14.67 18.17 -3.00
N ALA A 57 13.40 17.98 -2.65
CA ALA A 57 12.80 16.67 -2.80
C ALA A 57 12.45 16.37 -4.26
N LYS A 58 12.63 15.11 -4.65
CA LYS A 58 12.29 14.59 -5.97
C LYS A 58 10.79 14.35 -6.15
N GLY A 59 10.09 14.04 -5.07
CA GLY A 59 8.68 13.71 -5.02
C GLY A 59 8.26 13.30 -3.62
N ALA A 60 7.05 12.78 -3.48
CA ALA A 60 6.53 12.27 -2.22
C ALA A 60 6.00 10.85 -2.36
N VAL A 61 6.26 9.99 -1.38
CA VAL A 61 5.86 8.57 -1.41
C VAL A 61 4.96 8.25 -0.22
N LEU A 62 3.74 7.82 -0.52
CA LEU A 62 2.85 7.21 0.46
C LEU A 62 3.25 5.76 0.69
N MET A 63 3.31 5.31 1.94
CA MET A 63 3.70 3.94 2.27
C MET A 63 2.55 3.20 2.96
N ALA A 64 1.94 2.25 2.22
CA ALA A 64 0.78 1.46 2.66
C ALA A 64 1.24 0.10 3.21
N HIS A 65 1.05 -0.11 4.51
CA HIS A 65 1.63 -1.23 5.27
C HIS A 65 0.96 -2.59 4.98
N PRO A 66 1.68 -3.73 5.19
CA PRO A 66 1.09 -5.06 5.14
C PRO A 66 0.16 -5.30 6.34
N MET A 67 -0.68 -6.33 6.27
CA MET A 67 -1.49 -6.75 7.40
C MET A 67 -0.61 -7.25 8.54
N GLY A 68 -0.58 -6.52 9.66
CA GLY A 68 0.24 -6.91 10.80
C GLY A 68 0.13 -5.94 11.98
N VAL A 69 0.65 -6.37 13.13
CA VAL A 69 0.63 -5.57 14.38
C VAL A 69 1.58 -4.38 14.36
N ALA A 70 2.56 -4.37 13.46
CA ALA A 70 3.49 -3.26 13.29
C ALA A 70 2.84 -2.03 12.62
N ALA A 71 1.74 -2.26 11.84
CA ALA A 71 1.04 -1.22 11.10
C ALA A 71 2.03 -0.29 10.36
N LYS A 72 1.89 1.04 10.44
CA LYS A 72 2.83 2.00 9.80
C LYS A 72 4.28 1.86 10.27
N GLY A 73 4.50 1.34 11.48
CA GLY A 73 5.84 1.06 12.02
C GLY A 73 6.64 0.01 11.23
N PHE A 74 5.97 -0.80 10.40
CA PHE A 74 6.62 -1.75 9.49
C PHE A 74 7.70 -1.06 8.64
N TRP A 75 7.36 0.06 8.02
CA TRP A 75 8.24 0.78 7.10
C TRP A 75 9.49 1.38 7.77
N MET A 76 9.36 1.76 9.04
CA MET A 76 10.49 2.23 9.84
C MET A 76 11.36 1.06 10.29
N LYS A 77 10.73 0.02 10.84
CA LYS A 77 11.41 -1.15 11.39
C LYS A 77 12.32 -1.85 10.36
N TYR A 78 11.87 -1.92 9.11
CA TYR A 78 12.60 -2.59 8.04
C TYR A 78 13.41 -1.63 7.14
N GLY A 79 13.54 -0.35 7.52
CA GLY A 79 14.42 0.62 6.89
C GLY A 79 13.94 1.22 5.57
N HIS A 80 12.78 0.81 5.04
CA HIS A 80 12.27 1.32 3.75
C HIS A 80 12.01 2.82 3.76
N ALA A 81 11.46 3.35 4.86
CA ALA A 81 11.18 4.77 4.98
C ALA A 81 12.46 5.60 4.94
N GLU A 82 13.51 5.14 5.61
CA GLU A 82 14.79 5.83 5.64
C GLU A 82 15.50 5.73 4.28
N LEU A 83 15.43 4.57 3.59
CA LEU A 83 15.93 4.40 2.23
C LEU A 83 15.36 5.47 1.29
N LEU A 84 14.04 5.68 1.31
CA LEU A 84 13.38 6.67 0.46
C LEU A 84 13.74 8.11 0.85
N ARG A 85 13.85 8.43 2.14
CA ARG A 85 14.25 9.76 2.61
C ARG A 85 15.68 10.10 2.17
N GLN A 86 16.60 9.14 2.27
CA GLN A 86 17.99 9.28 1.80
C GLN A 86 18.05 9.44 0.28
N ALA A 87 17.16 8.77 -0.46
CA ALA A 87 17.06 8.90 -1.91
C ALA A 87 16.43 10.22 -2.37
N GLY A 88 15.95 11.09 -1.46
CA GLY A 88 15.42 12.41 -1.77
C GLY A 88 13.89 12.46 -1.89
N TYR A 89 13.16 11.53 -1.30
CA TYR A 89 11.69 11.53 -1.29
C TYR A 89 11.14 11.91 0.08
N HIS A 90 10.13 12.79 0.12
CA HIS A 90 9.26 12.91 1.28
C HIS A 90 8.47 11.61 1.48
N VAL A 91 8.27 11.19 2.71
CA VAL A 91 7.53 9.96 2.99
C VAL A 91 6.37 10.20 3.94
N MET A 92 5.23 9.58 3.66
CA MET A 92 4.11 9.50 4.57
C MET A 92 3.74 8.05 4.84
N LEU A 93 3.79 7.67 6.12
CA LEU A 93 3.34 6.39 6.64
C LEU A 93 1.96 6.58 7.25
N PHE A 94 1.06 5.62 7.07
CA PHE A 94 -0.25 5.70 7.72
C PHE A 94 -0.74 4.33 8.13
N ASP A 95 -1.62 4.29 9.13
CA ASP A 95 -2.33 3.08 9.52
C ASP A 95 -3.63 2.97 8.72
N LEU A 96 -3.86 1.86 8.04
CA LEU A 96 -5.15 1.52 7.47
C LEU A 96 -6.22 1.46 8.58
N ASN A 97 -7.47 1.72 8.27
CA ASN A 97 -8.52 1.72 9.28
C ASN A 97 -8.62 0.39 10.03
N GLY A 98 -8.64 0.45 11.35
CA GLY A 98 -8.65 -0.72 12.23
C GLY A 98 -7.28 -1.36 12.41
N PHE A 99 -6.20 -0.62 12.10
CA PHE A 99 -4.82 -0.97 12.43
C PHE A 99 -4.18 0.15 13.24
N GLY A 100 -3.17 -0.19 14.04
CA GLY A 100 -2.38 0.77 14.80
C GLY A 100 -3.23 1.76 15.59
N GLU A 101 -3.06 3.06 15.32
CA GLU A 101 -3.75 4.17 15.97
C GLU A 101 -4.97 4.68 15.17
N SER A 102 -5.24 4.14 13.98
CA SER A 102 -6.41 4.53 13.17
C SER A 102 -7.71 3.97 13.73
N THR A 103 -8.78 4.75 13.64
CA THR A 103 -10.09 4.26 14.05
C THR A 103 -10.56 3.12 13.13
N SER A 104 -11.34 2.18 13.66
CA SER A 104 -11.89 1.08 12.88
C SER A 104 -13.25 1.45 12.30
N SER A 105 -13.43 1.24 10.99
CA SER A 105 -14.68 1.50 10.27
C SER A 105 -15.01 0.33 9.31
N THR A 106 -15.29 0.62 8.05
CA THR A 106 -15.65 -0.37 7.03
C THR A 106 -14.45 -1.18 6.54
N MET A 107 -14.68 -2.06 5.56
CA MET A 107 -13.61 -2.79 4.84
C MET A 107 -13.11 -2.03 3.60
N ASP A 108 -13.54 -0.79 3.38
CA ASP A 108 -13.17 0.02 2.21
C ASP A 108 -11.74 0.61 2.36
N PHE A 109 -10.75 -0.25 2.54
CA PHE A 109 -9.33 0.12 2.64
C PHE A 109 -8.78 0.91 1.43
N PRO A 110 -9.26 0.69 0.18
CA PRO A 110 -8.85 1.53 -0.93
C PRO A 110 -9.15 3.02 -0.72
N LEU A 111 -10.24 3.34 -0.01
CA LEU A 111 -10.59 4.73 0.32
C LEU A 111 -9.63 5.34 1.36
N ASP A 112 -9.01 4.51 2.20
CA ASP A 112 -8.00 4.98 3.16
C ASP A 112 -6.70 5.34 2.41
N VAL A 113 -6.27 4.49 1.47
CA VAL A 113 -5.10 4.77 0.62
C VAL A 113 -5.33 6.03 -0.21
N LEU A 114 -6.52 6.18 -0.80
CA LEU A 114 -6.89 7.38 -1.55
C LEU A 114 -6.83 8.64 -0.68
N ALA A 115 -7.46 8.61 0.49
CA ALA A 115 -7.49 9.74 1.42
C ALA A 115 -6.08 10.13 1.88
N ALA A 116 -5.24 9.14 2.23
CA ALA A 116 -3.86 9.37 2.63
C ALA A 116 -3.02 9.93 1.46
N GLY A 117 -3.23 9.43 0.24
CA GLY A 117 -2.56 9.94 -0.96
C GLY A 117 -2.91 11.39 -1.26
N LEU A 118 -4.19 11.75 -1.20
CA LEU A 118 -4.67 13.13 -1.39
C LEU A 118 -4.16 14.06 -0.28
N ALA A 119 -4.10 13.57 0.96
CA ALA A 119 -3.52 14.33 2.06
C ALA A 119 -2.01 14.58 1.85
N LEU A 120 -1.27 13.59 1.34
CA LEU A 120 0.14 13.74 1.00
C LEU A 120 0.33 14.75 -0.14
N GLN A 121 -0.47 14.67 -1.20
CA GLN A 121 -0.46 15.64 -2.29
C GLN A 121 -0.76 17.07 -1.80
N GLY A 122 -1.72 17.21 -0.87
CA GLY A 122 -2.03 18.51 -0.27
C GLY A 122 -0.90 19.08 0.60
N GLN A 123 0.00 18.23 1.15
CA GLN A 123 1.21 18.70 1.84
C GLN A 123 2.30 19.19 0.88
N TYR A 124 2.34 18.64 -0.34
CA TYR A 124 3.34 18.92 -1.36
C TYR A 124 2.68 19.03 -2.74
N PRO A 125 1.90 20.10 -2.99
CA PRO A 125 1.09 20.23 -4.20
C PRO A 125 1.90 20.25 -5.51
N ASP A 126 3.14 20.74 -5.45
CA ASP A 126 4.04 20.87 -6.59
C ASP A 126 4.91 19.63 -6.84
N LEU A 127 4.77 18.58 -6.01
CA LEU A 127 5.56 17.37 -6.14
C LEU A 127 4.70 16.19 -6.64
N PRO A 128 5.26 15.36 -7.54
CA PRO A 128 4.58 14.14 -7.94
C PRO A 128 4.50 13.15 -6.76
N VAL A 129 3.40 12.41 -6.69
CA VAL A 129 3.12 11.45 -5.63
C VAL A 129 3.16 10.03 -6.17
N ALA A 130 3.90 9.16 -5.48
CA ALA A 130 3.86 7.72 -5.68
C ALA A 130 3.32 6.99 -4.44
N VAL A 131 3.00 5.71 -4.62
CA VAL A 131 2.70 4.82 -3.50
C VAL A 131 3.62 3.61 -3.49
N LEU A 132 4.17 3.27 -2.32
CA LEU A 132 4.82 2.00 -2.05
C LEU A 132 3.94 1.19 -1.11
N GLY A 133 3.47 0.05 -1.56
CA GLY A 133 2.61 -0.82 -0.77
C GLY A 133 3.19 -2.22 -0.60
N ALA A 134 2.91 -2.85 0.55
CA ALA A 134 3.28 -4.23 0.81
C ALA A 134 2.05 -5.08 1.14
N SER A 135 1.93 -6.26 0.55
CA SER A 135 0.86 -7.24 0.81
C SER A 135 -0.54 -6.60 0.72
N MET A 136 -1.26 -6.49 1.83
CA MET A 136 -2.56 -5.82 1.89
C MET A 136 -2.47 -4.36 1.44
N GLY A 137 -1.43 -3.62 1.87
CA GLY A 137 -1.19 -2.25 1.42
C GLY A 137 -0.99 -2.16 -0.08
N ALA A 138 -0.23 -3.07 -0.69
CA ALA A 138 -0.03 -3.14 -2.14
C ALA A 138 -1.35 -3.42 -2.89
N ALA A 139 -2.10 -4.43 -2.44
CA ALA A 139 -3.38 -4.80 -3.03
C ALA A 139 -4.42 -3.66 -2.96
N MET A 140 -4.50 -2.98 -1.82
CA MET A 140 -5.43 -1.86 -1.62
C MET A 140 -4.98 -0.59 -2.35
N SER A 141 -3.66 -0.38 -2.54
CA SER A 141 -3.14 0.70 -3.38
C SER A 141 -3.54 0.51 -4.84
N LEU A 142 -3.45 -0.71 -5.37
CA LEU A 142 -3.93 -1.01 -6.72
C LEU A 142 -5.44 -0.75 -6.85
N CYS A 143 -6.23 -1.12 -5.83
CA CYS A 143 -7.66 -0.82 -5.81
C CYS A 143 -7.98 0.68 -5.68
N ALA A 144 -7.13 1.45 -4.98
CA ALA A 144 -7.28 2.90 -4.86
C ALA A 144 -7.02 3.61 -6.21
N MET A 145 -6.08 3.11 -7.01
CA MET A 145 -5.78 3.66 -8.35
C MET A 145 -6.89 3.40 -9.38
N ALA A 146 -7.88 2.57 -9.08
CA ALA A 146 -9.11 2.44 -9.88
C ALA A 146 -10.19 3.47 -9.47
N GLN A 147 -9.93 4.32 -8.48
CA GLN A 147 -10.83 5.41 -8.09
C GLN A 147 -10.49 6.69 -8.86
N PRO A 148 -11.50 7.51 -9.22
CA PRO A 148 -11.22 8.80 -9.84
C PRO A 148 -10.43 9.71 -8.90
N ALA A 149 -9.63 10.61 -9.49
CA ALA A 149 -8.85 11.62 -8.78
C ALA A 149 -7.78 11.09 -7.79
N HIS A 150 -7.32 9.84 -7.93
CA HIS A 150 -6.14 9.42 -7.18
C HIS A 150 -4.88 10.21 -7.62
N PRO A 151 -3.96 10.54 -6.69
CA PRO A 151 -2.82 11.40 -7.01
C PRO A 151 -1.60 10.64 -7.55
N PHE A 152 -1.64 9.30 -7.58
CA PHE A 152 -0.46 8.47 -7.80
C PHE A 152 -0.04 8.44 -9.27
N LYS A 153 1.20 8.84 -9.55
CA LYS A 153 1.86 8.76 -10.86
C LYS A 153 2.57 7.42 -11.06
N ALA A 154 3.11 6.87 -9.97
CA ALA A 154 3.79 5.59 -9.95
C ALA A 154 3.42 4.78 -8.70
N ALA A 155 3.55 3.46 -8.78
CA ALA A 155 3.36 2.58 -7.63
C ALA A 155 4.36 1.42 -7.62
N VAL A 156 4.94 1.17 -6.45
CA VAL A 156 5.72 -0.03 -6.14
C VAL A 156 4.85 -0.95 -5.28
N LEU A 157 4.56 -2.14 -5.78
CA LEU A 157 3.61 -3.08 -5.19
C LEU A 157 4.31 -4.39 -4.86
N GLU A 158 4.69 -4.58 -3.60
CA GLU A 158 5.36 -5.78 -3.13
C GLU A 158 4.36 -6.79 -2.59
N SER A 159 4.44 -8.04 -3.04
CA SER A 159 3.65 -9.18 -2.53
C SER A 159 2.13 -8.94 -2.55
N ALA A 160 1.61 -8.24 -3.57
CA ALA A 160 0.18 -8.01 -3.70
C ALA A 160 -0.58 -9.30 -4.05
N PHE A 161 -1.70 -9.55 -3.42
CA PHE A 161 -2.56 -10.69 -3.79
C PHE A 161 -3.54 -10.33 -4.90
N PRO A 162 -3.90 -11.27 -5.81
CA PRO A 162 -4.80 -11.00 -6.93
C PRO A 162 -6.26 -10.84 -6.50
N THR A 163 -6.69 -11.57 -5.48
CA THR A 163 -8.03 -11.45 -4.87
C THR A 163 -7.96 -11.80 -3.38
N LEU A 164 -8.91 -11.29 -2.57
CA LEU A 164 -9.04 -11.69 -1.17
C LEU A 164 -9.21 -13.21 -1.02
N LEU A 165 -9.89 -13.85 -1.96
CA LEU A 165 -10.10 -15.31 -1.91
C LEU A 165 -8.77 -16.08 -2.05
N HIS A 166 -7.83 -15.62 -2.92
CA HIS A 166 -6.51 -16.23 -3.04
C HIS A 166 -5.74 -16.12 -1.72
N PHE A 167 -5.69 -14.94 -1.14
CA PHE A 167 -4.99 -14.70 0.11
C PHE A 167 -5.56 -15.54 1.27
N TRP A 168 -6.89 -15.60 1.40
CA TRP A 168 -7.58 -16.31 2.48
C TRP A 168 -7.88 -17.80 2.15
N SER A 169 -7.41 -18.32 1.02
CA SER A 169 -7.74 -19.68 0.55
C SER A 169 -7.36 -20.79 1.53
N ARG A 170 -6.31 -20.58 2.33
CA ARG A 170 -5.80 -21.52 3.33
C ARG A 170 -6.59 -21.49 4.65
N TYR A 171 -7.46 -20.52 4.85
CA TYR A 171 -8.24 -20.33 6.07
C TYR A 171 -9.72 -20.58 5.80
N PRO A 172 -10.31 -21.70 6.26
CA PRO A 172 -11.66 -22.13 5.87
C PRO A 172 -12.74 -21.12 6.24
N ILE A 173 -12.71 -20.54 7.45
CA ILE A 173 -13.72 -19.59 7.91
C ILE A 173 -13.68 -18.26 7.12
N PRO A 174 -12.54 -17.56 6.98
CA PRO A 174 -12.44 -16.39 6.11
C PRO A 174 -12.81 -16.68 4.65
N LYS A 175 -12.39 -17.82 4.11
CA LYS A 175 -12.72 -18.26 2.75
C LYS A 175 -14.23 -18.33 2.54
N LEU A 176 -14.97 -18.97 3.46
CA LEU A 176 -16.42 -19.06 3.41
C LEU A 176 -17.06 -17.67 3.49
N GLY A 177 -16.60 -16.82 4.40
CA GLY A 177 -17.09 -15.44 4.53
C GLY A 177 -16.94 -14.62 3.25
N ILE A 178 -15.78 -14.75 2.58
CA ILE A 178 -15.53 -14.08 1.29
C ILE A 178 -16.40 -14.65 0.18
N GLN A 179 -16.60 -15.98 0.13
CA GLN A 179 -17.51 -16.60 -0.84
C GLN A 179 -18.94 -16.11 -0.67
N LEU A 180 -19.43 -16.03 0.57
CA LEU A 180 -20.74 -15.46 0.89
C LEU A 180 -20.83 -13.97 0.51
N SER A 181 -19.77 -13.20 0.77
CA SER A 181 -19.75 -11.77 0.42
C SER A 181 -19.87 -11.51 -1.10
N LYS A 182 -19.34 -12.42 -1.95
CA LYS A 182 -19.53 -12.36 -3.40
C LYS A 182 -20.99 -12.48 -3.82
N ILE A 183 -21.79 -13.20 -3.05
CA ILE A 183 -23.23 -13.41 -3.33
C ILE A 183 -24.03 -12.26 -2.70
N LEU A 184 -23.78 -11.95 -1.44
CA LEU A 184 -24.58 -11.00 -0.66
C LEU A 184 -24.25 -9.54 -0.94
N TYR A 185 -22.97 -9.24 -1.25
CA TYR A 185 -22.48 -7.89 -1.51
C TYR A 185 -21.41 -7.83 -2.61
N PRO A 186 -21.76 -8.20 -3.86
CA PRO A 186 -20.81 -8.35 -4.96
C PRO A 186 -20.10 -7.03 -5.32
N ALA A 187 -20.77 -5.89 -5.15
CA ALA A 187 -20.15 -4.58 -5.41
C ALA A 187 -19.03 -4.27 -4.43
N GLY A 188 -19.18 -4.60 -3.14
CA GLY A 188 -18.15 -4.41 -2.13
C GLY A 188 -16.95 -5.32 -2.35
N GLU A 189 -17.19 -6.59 -2.67
CA GLU A 189 -16.11 -7.54 -2.95
C GLU A 189 -15.32 -7.14 -4.21
N ARG A 190 -15.98 -6.68 -5.27
CA ARG A 190 -15.30 -6.20 -6.50
C ARG A 190 -14.39 -5.00 -6.25
N ARG A 191 -14.78 -4.08 -5.35
CA ARG A 191 -13.94 -2.93 -4.97
C ARG A 191 -12.64 -3.33 -4.26
N LEU A 192 -12.64 -4.48 -3.59
CA LEU A 192 -11.49 -5.04 -2.87
C LEU A 192 -10.74 -6.11 -3.69
N ARG A 193 -10.99 -6.21 -4.99
CA ARG A 193 -10.39 -7.20 -5.88
C ARG A 193 -9.32 -6.56 -6.77
N PRO A 194 -8.03 -6.73 -6.47
CA PRO A 194 -6.94 -6.13 -7.26
C PRO A 194 -6.97 -6.46 -8.74
N THR A 195 -7.28 -7.71 -9.14
CA THR A 195 -7.41 -8.08 -10.57
C THR A 195 -8.53 -7.32 -11.28
N HIS A 196 -9.62 -6.99 -10.59
CA HIS A 196 -10.69 -6.15 -11.14
C HIS A 196 -10.25 -4.68 -11.24
N ALA A 197 -9.54 -4.18 -10.23
CA ALA A 197 -8.99 -2.83 -10.23
C ALA A 197 -7.94 -2.64 -11.35
N ALA A 198 -7.06 -3.63 -11.55
CA ALA A 198 -6.03 -3.60 -12.59
C ALA A 198 -6.58 -3.33 -14.00
N GLN A 199 -7.80 -3.80 -14.30
CA GLN A 199 -8.47 -3.55 -15.58
C GLN A 199 -9.14 -2.18 -15.69
N ARG A 200 -9.18 -1.40 -14.60
CA ARG A 200 -9.94 -0.15 -14.46
C ARG A 200 -9.10 1.00 -13.89
N LEU A 201 -7.79 0.89 -13.98
CA LEU A 201 -6.89 1.95 -13.50
C LEU A 201 -7.20 3.28 -14.18
N MET A 202 -7.15 4.35 -13.41
CA MET A 202 -7.31 5.70 -13.88
C MET A 202 -5.95 6.37 -14.05
N GLY A 203 -5.79 7.27 -14.99
CA GLY A 203 -4.58 8.08 -15.16
C GLY A 203 -3.31 7.34 -15.62
N ARG A 204 -3.37 6.03 -15.91
CA ARG A 204 -2.25 5.19 -16.38
C ARG A 204 -0.98 5.30 -15.52
N PRO A 205 -1.05 5.04 -14.20
CA PRO A 205 0.13 5.08 -13.34
C PRO A 205 1.15 4.02 -13.77
N GLU A 206 2.44 4.32 -13.63
CA GLU A 206 3.53 3.35 -13.84
C GLU A 206 3.63 2.39 -12.66
N LEU A 207 3.82 1.10 -12.91
CA LEU A 207 3.79 0.08 -11.87
C LEU A 207 5.07 -0.76 -11.84
N LEU A 208 5.60 -1.00 -10.62
CA LEU A 208 6.61 -2.01 -10.35
C LEU A 208 6.01 -3.07 -9.43
N LEU A 209 5.88 -4.30 -9.92
CA LEU A 209 5.42 -5.45 -9.15
C LEU A 209 6.63 -6.23 -8.63
N ILE A 210 6.70 -6.46 -7.32
CA ILE A 210 7.80 -7.17 -6.65
C ILE A 210 7.27 -8.42 -5.95
N TYR A 211 7.85 -9.59 -6.24
CA TYR A 211 7.44 -10.85 -5.63
C TYR A 211 8.66 -11.69 -5.23
N GLY A 212 8.66 -12.17 -3.99
CA GLY A 212 9.66 -13.09 -3.48
C GLY A 212 9.45 -14.51 -3.99
N GLU A 213 10.52 -15.20 -4.39
CA GLU A 213 10.44 -16.59 -4.86
C GLU A 213 10.11 -17.58 -3.72
N ALA A 214 10.49 -17.24 -2.47
CA ALA A 214 10.17 -18.02 -1.28
C ALA A 214 8.86 -17.61 -0.59
N ASP A 215 8.11 -16.63 -1.18
CA ASP A 215 6.84 -16.17 -0.62
C ASP A 215 5.75 -17.25 -0.71
N GLN A 216 5.35 -17.76 0.46
CA GLN A 216 4.32 -18.77 0.56
C GLN A 216 2.90 -18.18 0.67
N PHE A 217 2.75 -16.89 1.01
CA PHE A 217 1.45 -16.23 1.17
C PHE A 217 0.92 -15.67 -0.14
N THR A 218 1.79 -15.01 -0.90
CA THR A 218 1.51 -14.45 -2.23
C THR A 218 2.60 -14.89 -3.21
N PRO A 219 2.59 -16.15 -3.63
CA PRO A 219 3.64 -16.70 -4.48
C PRO A 219 3.70 -15.97 -5.84
N VAL A 220 4.83 -16.08 -6.52
CA VAL A 220 5.08 -15.45 -7.84
C VAL A 220 3.96 -15.67 -8.84
N LYS A 221 3.28 -16.84 -8.81
CA LYS A 221 2.12 -17.12 -9.67
C LYS A 221 0.97 -16.14 -9.46
N ASP A 222 0.76 -15.66 -8.24
CA ASP A 222 -0.27 -14.67 -7.93
C ASP A 222 0.10 -13.30 -8.51
N GLY A 223 1.39 -12.95 -8.46
CA GLY A 223 1.92 -11.78 -9.13
C GLY A 223 1.76 -11.81 -10.65
N LYS A 224 2.00 -12.97 -11.26
CA LYS A 224 1.79 -13.16 -12.70
C LYS A 224 0.33 -12.97 -13.10
N LEU A 225 -0.64 -13.35 -12.25
CA LEU A 225 -2.07 -13.09 -12.51
C LEU A 225 -2.37 -11.58 -12.51
N LEU A 226 -1.79 -10.82 -11.57
CA LEU A 226 -1.93 -9.36 -11.56
C LEU A 226 -1.24 -8.71 -12.75
N TRP A 227 -0.02 -9.12 -13.06
CA TRP A 227 0.73 -8.62 -14.19
C TRP A 227 -0.01 -8.84 -15.52
N LEU A 228 -0.58 -10.03 -15.71
CA LEU A 228 -1.43 -10.32 -16.89
C LEU A 228 -2.69 -9.43 -16.95
N ALA A 229 -3.31 -9.16 -15.79
CA ALA A 229 -4.48 -8.29 -15.72
C ALA A 229 -4.16 -6.82 -16.06
N LEU A 230 -2.91 -6.39 -15.90
CA LEU A 230 -2.42 -5.04 -16.22
C LEU A 230 -2.02 -4.89 -17.70
N GLN A 231 -1.81 -5.98 -18.43
CA GLN A 231 -1.37 -5.94 -19.82
C GLN A 231 -2.33 -5.11 -20.69
N GLY A 232 -1.78 -4.19 -21.48
CA GLY A 232 -2.55 -3.26 -22.32
C GLY A 232 -3.33 -2.18 -21.58
N LYS A 233 -3.20 -2.10 -20.24
CA LYS A 233 -3.88 -1.07 -19.41
C LYS A 233 -2.92 0.01 -18.96
N THR A 234 -1.78 -0.40 -18.42
CA THR A 234 -0.74 0.51 -17.97
C THR A 234 0.63 -0.17 -18.08
N PRO A 235 1.73 0.60 -18.22
CA PRO A 235 3.06 0.03 -18.14
C PRO A 235 3.31 -0.62 -16.77
N ALA A 236 3.84 -1.85 -16.77
CA ALA A 236 4.14 -2.57 -15.54
C ALA A 236 5.44 -3.37 -15.68
N GLU A 237 6.38 -3.11 -14.79
CA GLU A 237 7.58 -3.92 -14.59
C GLU A 237 7.28 -5.05 -13.59
N PHE A 238 7.92 -6.21 -13.78
CA PHE A 238 7.77 -7.36 -12.90
C PHE A 238 9.14 -7.86 -12.44
N TRP A 239 9.35 -7.86 -11.13
CA TRP A 239 10.60 -8.35 -10.55
C TRP A 239 10.36 -9.50 -9.58
N GLN A 240 11.00 -10.64 -9.87
CA GLN A 240 11.05 -11.80 -8.97
C GLN A 240 12.34 -11.70 -8.17
N VAL A 241 12.24 -11.80 -6.85
CA VAL A 241 13.37 -11.63 -5.93
C VAL A 241 13.81 -13.00 -5.41
N PRO A 242 15.01 -13.47 -5.81
CA PRO A 242 15.51 -14.76 -5.36
C PRO A 242 15.60 -14.84 -3.83
N GLY A 243 15.10 -15.93 -3.26
CA GLY A 243 15.17 -16.22 -1.84
C GLY A 243 14.33 -15.33 -0.92
N ALA A 244 13.63 -14.31 -1.45
CA ALA A 244 12.82 -13.44 -0.63
C ALA A 244 11.53 -14.12 -0.17
N GLU A 245 11.22 -13.99 1.11
CA GLU A 245 9.95 -14.36 1.72
C GLU A 245 8.92 -13.22 1.57
N HIS A 246 7.72 -13.42 2.12
CA HIS A 246 6.62 -12.46 2.07
C HIS A 246 6.99 -11.08 2.62
N THR A 247 6.97 -10.04 1.78
CA THR A 247 7.31 -8.65 2.13
C THR A 247 8.75 -8.45 2.64
N HIS A 248 9.67 -9.34 2.27
CA HIS A 248 11.07 -9.27 2.67
C HIS A 248 12.04 -9.10 1.50
N ALA A 249 11.58 -8.55 0.37
CA ALA A 249 12.45 -8.33 -0.80
C ALA A 249 13.64 -7.43 -0.48
N TYR A 250 13.42 -6.34 0.29
CA TYR A 250 14.50 -5.45 0.71
C TYR A 250 15.52 -6.14 1.63
N ALA A 251 15.05 -6.98 2.56
CA ALA A 251 15.96 -7.71 3.45
C ALA A 251 16.75 -8.79 2.72
N ALA A 252 16.15 -9.44 1.70
CA ALA A 252 16.81 -10.49 0.93
C ALA A 252 17.85 -9.94 -0.06
N GLN A 253 17.55 -8.81 -0.72
CA GLN A 253 18.38 -8.21 -1.78
C GLN A 253 18.47 -6.68 -1.60
N PRO A 254 19.14 -6.17 -0.54
CA PRO A 254 19.07 -4.75 -0.19
C PRO A 254 19.61 -3.81 -1.26
N GLN A 255 20.69 -4.18 -1.93
CA GLN A 255 21.30 -3.36 -2.98
C GLN A 255 20.43 -3.32 -4.24
N ASP A 256 19.98 -4.48 -4.71
CA ASP A 256 19.13 -4.58 -5.91
C ASP A 256 17.76 -3.92 -5.67
N TYR A 257 17.21 -4.06 -4.45
CA TYR A 257 15.96 -3.40 -4.07
C TYR A 257 16.12 -1.89 -4.13
N ALA A 258 17.16 -1.35 -3.51
CA ALA A 258 17.43 0.09 -3.54
C ALA A 258 17.60 0.58 -4.99
N LEU A 259 18.44 -0.08 -5.78
CA LEU A 259 18.70 0.29 -7.17
C LEU A 259 17.41 0.27 -8.02
N ARG A 260 16.61 -0.79 -7.92
CA ARG A 260 15.39 -0.95 -8.74
C ARG A 260 14.28 -0.03 -8.29
N VAL A 261 14.00 0.04 -6.99
CA VAL A 261 12.89 0.87 -6.47
C VAL A 261 13.19 2.36 -6.62
N ILE A 262 14.40 2.80 -6.26
CA ILE A 262 14.78 4.21 -6.42
C ILE A 262 14.87 4.56 -7.91
N GLY A 263 15.54 3.72 -8.72
CA GLY A 263 15.63 3.95 -10.16
C GLY A 263 14.26 3.99 -10.85
N PHE A 264 13.31 3.16 -10.43
CA PHE A 264 11.93 3.20 -10.92
C PHE A 264 11.25 4.51 -10.54
N LEU A 265 11.30 4.91 -9.28
CA LEU A 265 10.70 6.17 -8.82
C LEU A 265 11.35 7.38 -9.50
N ASP A 266 12.67 7.40 -9.64
CA ASP A 266 13.39 8.49 -10.31
C ASP A 266 12.94 8.62 -11.79
N ARG A 267 12.84 7.52 -12.53
CA ARG A 267 12.38 7.55 -13.93
C ARG A 267 10.98 8.14 -14.09
N HIS A 268 10.06 7.76 -13.22
CA HIS A 268 8.64 8.06 -13.41
C HIS A 268 8.13 9.29 -12.65
N LEU A 269 8.88 9.79 -11.66
CA LEU A 269 8.52 11.01 -10.95
C LEU A 269 9.33 12.23 -11.41
N LEU A 270 10.62 12.06 -11.81
CA LEU A 270 11.42 13.19 -12.28
C LEU A 270 11.10 13.58 -13.72
N ALA A 271 10.76 12.63 -14.59
CA ALA A 271 10.42 12.92 -15.98
C ALA A 271 9.22 13.86 -16.14
N GLU A 272 8.22 13.77 -15.27
CA GLU A 272 7.07 14.68 -15.28
C GLU A 272 7.43 16.10 -14.86
N ARG A 273 8.41 16.27 -13.97
CA ARG A 273 8.85 17.58 -13.49
C ARG A 273 9.64 18.38 -14.53
N LEU A 274 10.20 17.69 -15.53
CA LEU A 274 10.90 18.31 -16.67
C LEU A 274 9.94 18.60 -17.84
N ALA A 275 8.72 18.06 -17.80
CA ALA A 275 7.69 18.21 -18.84
C ALA A 275 6.58 19.20 -18.48
N SER A 276 6.52 19.67 -17.23
CA SER A 276 5.60 20.70 -16.70
C SER A 276 6.28 22.07 -16.61
#